data_63838b81b51ab4421b38eb72d97a5dee
#
_entry.id   63838b81b51ab4421b38eb72d97a5dee
#
_cell.length_a   1.000
_cell.length_b   1.000
_cell.length_c   1.000
_cell.angle_alpha   90.00
_cell.angle_beta   90.00
_cell.angle_gamma   90.00
#
_symmetry.space_group_name_H-M   'P 1'
#
loop_
_entity.id
_entity.type
_entity.pdbx_description
1 polymer ?
#
loop_
_entity_poly.entity_id
_entity_poly.type
_entity_poly.pdbx_seq_one_letter_code
_entity_poly.pdbx_strand_id
1 'polypeptide(L)'
;MKYIIFDLDGTLSRTDKFMIPSIELAMEKMNIPVWTEDAIRCTIGEPVEVTNLKFFGQKKSEEADDFWKLVSGYYRTVFHNSVEEYEGVGDMLDSLHERGYKTAVCSNADEEYIEEVLDKLNLREKIDRVRPIIPGKGKVESLARFLQDENPEFAILVGDRCYDFEAAQANRILFVACKYGCGTEEELKMADYSINEPRELLDILKEIEKILKN
;
A
#
# COMPACT_ATOMS: atom_id res chain seq x y z
N MET A 1 16.42 -7.60 -15.19
CA MET A 1 15.42 -6.50 -15.13
C MET A 1 15.49 -5.87 -13.75
N LYS A 2 15.22 -4.54 -13.66
CA LYS A 2 15.20 -3.80 -12.38
C LYS A 2 13.77 -3.41 -12.05
N TYR A 3 13.27 -3.79 -10.88
CA TYR A 3 11.91 -3.51 -10.44
C TYR A 3 11.86 -2.52 -9.28
N ILE A 4 10.96 -1.55 -9.37
CA ILE A 4 10.49 -0.75 -8.24
C ILE A 4 9.10 -1.26 -7.89
N ILE A 5 8.96 -1.84 -6.71
CA ILE A 5 7.73 -2.47 -6.24
C ILE A 5 7.10 -1.51 -5.24
N PHE A 6 5.84 -1.20 -5.39
CA PHE A 6 5.09 -0.28 -4.55
C PHE A 6 4.01 -1.00 -3.75
N ASP A 7 3.76 -0.56 -2.53
CA ASP A 7 2.44 -0.74 -1.96
C ASP A 7 1.44 0.17 -2.68
N LEU A 8 0.16 -0.06 -2.47
CA LEU A 8 -0.92 0.72 -3.07
C LEU A 8 -1.45 1.77 -2.09
N ASP A 9 -2.00 1.27 -0.97
CA ASP A 9 -2.77 2.06 0.00
C ASP A 9 -1.83 2.86 0.91
N GLY A 10 -1.92 4.19 0.88
CA GLY A 10 -0.99 5.06 1.61
C GLY A 10 0.35 5.29 0.90
N THR A 11 0.56 4.68 -0.27
CA THR A 11 1.81 4.80 -1.04
C THR A 11 1.59 5.43 -2.42
N LEU A 12 0.77 4.84 -3.26
CA LEU A 12 0.34 5.41 -4.55
C LEU A 12 -1.01 6.11 -4.43
N SER A 13 -1.93 5.51 -3.68
CA SER A 13 -3.30 5.98 -3.47
C SER A 13 -3.45 6.66 -2.12
N ARG A 14 -4.13 7.81 -2.10
CA ARG A 14 -4.65 8.45 -0.90
C ARG A 14 -5.91 7.73 -0.40
N THR A 15 -5.74 6.49 -0.03
CA THR A 15 -6.81 5.61 0.44
C THR A 15 -7.54 6.16 1.66
N ASP A 16 -6.87 7.00 2.46
CA ASP A 16 -7.47 7.73 3.58
C ASP A 16 -8.71 8.52 3.14
N LYS A 17 -8.73 9.12 1.96
CA LYS A 17 -9.80 9.98 1.47
C LYS A 17 -11.14 9.28 1.26
N PHE A 18 -11.14 8.00 1.00
CA PHE A 18 -12.37 7.24 0.78
C PHE A 18 -12.60 6.14 1.83
N MET A 19 -11.54 5.59 2.40
CA MET A 19 -11.69 4.53 3.38
C MET A 19 -12.11 5.05 4.75
N ILE A 20 -11.52 6.16 5.22
CA ILE A 20 -11.87 6.75 6.51
C ILE A 20 -13.38 7.08 6.57
N PRO A 21 -13.96 7.88 5.66
CA PRO A 21 -15.39 8.19 5.73
C PRO A 21 -16.27 6.93 5.55
N SER A 22 -15.83 5.92 4.81
CA SER A 22 -16.58 4.68 4.67
C SER A 22 -16.63 3.87 5.98
N ILE A 23 -15.53 3.85 6.72
CA ILE A 23 -15.43 3.21 8.04
C ILE A 23 -16.27 3.97 9.07
N GLU A 24 -16.19 5.31 9.10
CA GLU A 24 -16.99 6.15 10.00
C GLU A 24 -18.49 5.91 9.81
N LEU A 25 -18.97 5.92 8.56
CA LEU A 25 -20.37 5.65 8.23
C LEU A 25 -20.80 4.23 8.67
N ALA A 26 -19.94 3.24 8.54
CA ALA A 26 -20.22 1.89 9.00
C ALA A 26 -20.29 1.81 10.54
N MET A 27 -19.37 2.47 11.24
CA MET A 27 -19.37 2.57 12.71
C MET A 27 -20.65 3.23 13.21
N GLU A 28 -21.04 4.38 12.63
CA GLU A 28 -22.30 5.06 12.96
C GLU A 28 -23.51 4.15 12.73
N LYS A 29 -23.55 3.47 11.59
CA LYS A 29 -24.68 2.57 11.23
C LYS A 29 -24.84 1.41 12.20
N MET A 30 -23.73 0.90 12.74
CA MET A 30 -23.72 -0.20 13.71
C MET A 30 -23.82 0.27 15.17
N ASN A 31 -23.90 1.59 15.41
CA ASN A 31 -23.82 2.20 16.74
C ASN A 31 -22.54 1.82 17.50
N ILE A 32 -21.43 1.62 16.79
CA ILE A 32 -20.10 1.45 17.35
C ILE A 32 -19.53 2.86 17.61
N PRO A 33 -18.85 3.12 18.75
CA PRO A 33 -18.19 4.40 18.97
C PRO A 33 -17.23 4.73 17.83
N VAL A 34 -17.46 5.87 17.16
CA VAL A 34 -16.59 6.29 16.03
C VAL A 34 -15.21 6.62 16.58
N TRP A 35 -14.21 6.01 15.97
CA TRP A 35 -12.81 6.24 16.30
C TRP A 35 -12.35 7.59 15.73
N THR A 36 -11.25 8.11 16.25
CA THR A 36 -10.62 9.29 15.66
C THR A 36 -10.10 8.98 14.26
N GLU A 37 -10.07 9.99 13.40
CA GLU A 37 -9.54 9.85 12.03
C GLU A 37 -8.14 9.23 12.01
N ASP A 38 -7.25 9.69 12.92
CA ASP A 38 -5.90 9.11 13.03
C ASP A 38 -5.90 7.64 13.42
N ALA A 39 -6.80 7.24 14.32
CA ALA A 39 -6.90 5.83 14.71
C ALA A 39 -7.42 4.95 13.56
N ILE A 40 -8.37 5.45 12.76
CA ILE A 40 -8.84 4.76 11.56
C ILE A 40 -7.73 4.73 10.49
N ARG A 41 -7.04 5.86 10.27
CA ARG A 41 -5.91 5.97 9.33
C ARG A 41 -4.85 4.89 9.59
N CYS A 42 -4.52 4.65 10.86
CA CYS A 42 -3.57 3.61 11.27
C CYS A 42 -4.03 2.17 10.97
N THR A 43 -5.28 1.95 10.53
CA THR A 43 -5.76 0.62 10.09
C THR A 43 -5.65 0.40 8.58
N ILE A 44 -5.43 1.46 7.81
CA ILE A 44 -5.27 1.36 6.35
C ILE A 44 -4.00 0.58 6.02
N GLY A 45 -4.10 -0.37 5.08
CA GLY A 45 -2.99 -1.25 4.69
C GLY A 45 -2.74 -2.43 5.64
N GLU A 46 -3.45 -2.50 6.78
CA GLU A 46 -3.36 -3.67 7.67
C GLU A 46 -4.12 -4.88 7.11
N PRO A 47 -3.68 -6.10 7.45
CA PRO A 47 -4.52 -7.28 7.26
C PRO A 47 -5.85 -7.13 8.01
N VAL A 48 -6.96 -7.50 7.38
CA VAL A 48 -8.33 -7.35 7.93
C VAL A 48 -8.46 -8.00 9.32
N GLU A 49 -7.80 -9.12 9.56
CA GLU A 49 -7.83 -9.80 10.86
C GLU A 49 -7.18 -8.98 11.99
N VAL A 50 -6.20 -8.13 11.66
CA VAL A 50 -5.57 -7.23 12.64
C VAL A 50 -6.53 -6.09 12.98
N THR A 51 -7.14 -5.48 11.98
CA THR A 51 -8.13 -4.43 12.16
C THR A 51 -9.36 -4.95 12.92
N ASN A 52 -9.85 -6.15 12.60
CA ASN A 52 -10.95 -6.78 13.34
C ASN A 52 -10.63 -6.97 14.82
N LEU A 53 -9.39 -7.37 15.13
CA LEU A 53 -8.98 -7.53 16.53
C LEU A 53 -9.02 -6.19 17.28
N LYS A 54 -8.69 -5.08 16.61
CA LYS A 54 -8.75 -3.73 17.19
C LYS A 54 -10.18 -3.26 17.39
N PHE A 55 -11.07 -3.45 16.41
CA PHE A 55 -12.44 -2.95 16.44
C PHE A 55 -13.39 -3.83 17.25
N PHE A 56 -13.23 -5.15 17.18
CA PHE A 56 -14.18 -6.11 17.74
C PHE A 56 -13.58 -7.05 18.79
N GLY A 57 -12.28 -6.95 19.08
CA GLY A 57 -11.57 -7.84 20.00
C GLY A 57 -11.42 -9.28 19.48
N GLN A 58 -11.81 -9.56 18.23
CA GLN A 58 -11.76 -10.87 17.60
C GLN A 58 -11.29 -10.75 16.15
N LYS A 59 -10.48 -11.71 15.69
CA LYS A 59 -9.97 -11.72 14.30
C LYS A 59 -11.05 -11.98 13.26
N LYS A 60 -12.10 -12.75 13.64
CA LYS A 60 -13.25 -13.09 12.80
C LYS A 60 -14.48 -13.16 13.67
N SER A 61 -15.58 -12.57 13.24
CA SER A 61 -16.89 -12.62 13.86
C SER A 61 -17.96 -12.23 12.84
N GLU A 62 -19.20 -12.62 13.07
CA GLU A 62 -20.33 -12.21 12.23
C GLU A 62 -20.49 -10.68 12.24
N GLU A 63 -20.25 -10.04 13.38
CA GLU A 63 -20.26 -8.59 13.52
C GLU A 63 -19.19 -7.91 12.64
N ALA A 64 -17.97 -8.45 12.60
CA ALA A 64 -16.92 -7.96 11.70
C ALA A 64 -17.28 -8.15 10.22
N ASP A 65 -17.85 -9.30 9.87
CA ASP A 65 -18.29 -9.56 8.48
C ASP A 65 -19.37 -8.57 8.04
N ASP A 66 -20.36 -8.27 8.91
CA ASP A 66 -21.42 -7.30 8.63
C ASP A 66 -20.88 -5.87 8.56
N PHE A 67 -19.89 -5.52 9.41
CA PHE A 67 -19.19 -4.25 9.34
C PHE A 67 -18.52 -4.05 7.98
N TRP A 68 -17.72 -5.01 7.52
CA TRP A 68 -17.03 -4.90 6.24
C TRP A 68 -17.97 -4.90 5.03
N LYS A 69 -19.15 -5.55 5.12
CA LYS A 69 -20.21 -5.39 4.11
C LYS A 69 -20.73 -3.96 4.03
N LEU A 70 -20.90 -3.30 5.19
CA LEU A 70 -21.32 -1.89 5.22
C LEU A 70 -20.21 -0.99 4.68
N VAL A 71 -18.95 -1.18 5.11
CA VAL A 71 -17.79 -0.43 4.58
C VAL A 71 -17.75 -0.55 3.05
N SER A 72 -17.86 -1.76 2.50
CA SER A 72 -17.87 -1.98 1.05
C SER A 72 -19.05 -1.30 0.36
N GLY A 73 -20.22 -1.24 1.02
CA GLY A 73 -21.38 -0.51 0.51
C GLY A 73 -21.16 1.00 0.44
N TYR A 74 -20.59 1.59 1.50
CA TYR A 74 -20.25 3.02 1.54
C TYR A 74 -19.08 3.36 0.65
N TYR A 75 -18.04 2.51 0.62
CA TYR A 75 -16.89 2.62 -0.27
C TYR A 75 -17.32 2.90 -1.71
N ARG A 76 -18.23 2.09 -2.27
CA ARG A 76 -18.72 2.26 -3.65
C ARG A 76 -19.29 3.66 -3.93
N THR A 77 -19.85 4.32 -2.93
CA THR A 77 -20.45 5.66 -3.07
C THR A 77 -19.39 6.76 -2.91
N VAL A 78 -18.47 6.59 -1.95
CA VAL A 78 -17.46 7.60 -1.62
C VAL A 78 -16.31 7.58 -2.62
N PHE A 79 -15.86 6.39 -3.00
CA PHE A 79 -14.67 6.15 -3.82
C PHE A 79 -14.63 6.96 -5.09
N HIS A 80 -15.70 6.93 -5.89
CA HIS A 80 -15.72 7.59 -7.19
C HIS A 80 -15.48 9.10 -7.15
N ASN A 81 -15.75 9.75 -6.02
CA ASN A 81 -15.63 11.19 -5.84
C ASN A 81 -14.40 11.60 -5.04
N SER A 82 -13.71 10.65 -4.41
CA SER A 82 -12.66 10.94 -3.42
C SER A 82 -11.35 10.19 -3.68
N VAL A 83 -11.31 9.34 -4.72
CA VAL A 83 -10.06 8.66 -5.10
C VAL A 83 -9.08 9.65 -5.72
N GLU A 84 -7.88 9.72 -5.16
CA GLU A 84 -6.78 10.56 -5.67
C GLU A 84 -5.44 9.90 -5.40
N GLU A 85 -4.45 10.14 -6.26
CA GLU A 85 -3.07 9.76 -6.03
C GLU A 85 -2.37 10.74 -5.09
N TYR A 86 -1.27 10.33 -4.47
CA TYR A 86 -0.36 11.31 -3.87
C TYR A 86 0.27 12.17 -4.96
N GLU A 87 0.41 13.48 -4.70
CA GLU A 87 0.91 14.43 -5.69
C GLU A 87 2.27 14.01 -6.24
N GLY A 88 2.34 13.87 -7.57
CA GLY A 88 3.55 13.51 -8.31
C GLY A 88 3.80 12.01 -8.48
N VAL A 89 2.90 11.13 -8.05
CA VAL A 89 3.02 9.68 -8.29
C VAL A 89 3.06 9.36 -9.77
N GLY A 90 2.11 9.88 -10.56
CA GLY A 90 2.07 9.65 -12.00
C GLY A 90 3.35 10.07 -12.72
N ASP A 91 3.89 11.26 -12.40
CA ASP A 91 5.15 11.78 -12.95
C ASP A 91 6.37 10.94 -12.52
N MET A 92 6.37 10.47 -11.28
CA MET A 92 7.41 9.59 -10.75
C MET A 92 7.43 8.26 -11.51
N LEU A 93 6.28 7.63 -11.73
CA LEU A 93 6.18 6.37 -12.47
C LEU A 93 6.65 6.52 -13.92
N ASP A 94 6.28 7.59 -14.61
CA ASP A 94 6.77 7.91 -15.95
C ASP A 94 8.30 8.04 -15.96
N SER A 95 8.86 8.80 -15.01
CA SER A 95 10.30 8.98 -14.87
C SER A 95 11.05 7.69 -14.58
N LEU A 96 10.44 6.73 -13.86
CA LEU A 96 11.02 5.40 -13.63
C LEU A 96 11.11 4.61 -14.94
N HIS A 97 10.05 4.61 -15.75
CA HIS A 97 10.05 3.95 -17.05
C HIS A 97 11.08 4.56 -18.00
N GLU A 98 11.20 5.89 -18.05
CA GLU A 98 12.22 6.59 -18.85
C GLU A 98 13.64 6.17 -18.46
N ARG A 99 13.88 5.83 -17.19
CA ARG A 99 15.16 5.32 -16.67
C ARG A 99 15.35 3.81 -16.83
N GLY A 100 14.37 3.12 -17.45
CA GLY A 100 14.43 1.69 -17.73
C GLY A 100 14.09 0.78 -16.54
N TYR A 101 13.45 1.31 -15.50
CA TYR A 101 12.86 0.51 -14.43
C TYR A 101 11.52 -0.07 -14.87
N LYS A 102 11.20 -1.23 -14.33
CA LYS A 102 9.87 -1.80 -14.31
C LYS A 102 9.18 -1.45 -13.00
N THR A 103 7.87 -1.28 -13.06
CA THR A 103 7.06 -0.95 -11.91
C THR A 103 6.12 -2.10 -11.56
N ALA A 104 5.91 -2.32 -10.26
CA ALA A 104 4.94 -3.32 -9.81
C ALA A 104 4.20 -2.82 -8.58
N VAL A 105 2.97 -3.31 -8.38
CA VAL A 105 2.25 -3.18 -7.13
C VAL A 105 2.25 -4.51 -6.41
N CYS A 106 2.58 -4.51 -5.10
CA CYS A 106 2.44 -5.64 -4.19
C CYS A 106 1.67 -5.17 -2.96
N SER A 107 0.40 -5.52 -2.85
CA SER A 107 -0.53 -5.04 -1.82
C SER A 107 -1.11 -6.16 -0.98
N ASN A 108 -1.60 -5.82 0.22
CA ASN A 108 -2.43 -6.68 1.07
C ASN A 108 -3.89 -6.79 0.58
N ALA A 109 -4.25 -6.09 -0.48
CA ALA A 109 -5.57 -6.16 -1.11
C ALA A 109 -5.68 -7.28 -2.16
N ASP A 110 -6.90 -7.62 -2.55
CA ASP A 110 -7.17 -8.51 -3.67
C ASP A 110 -6.96 -7.82 -5.03
N GLU A 111 -6.94 -8.61 -6.08
CA GLU A 111 -6.63 -8.13 -7.43
C GLU A 111 -7.72 -7.19 -7.96
N GLU A 112 -8.99 -7.47 -7.69
CA GLU A 112 -10.13 -6.66 -8.16
C GLU A 112 -10.05 -5.23 -7.60
N TYR A 113 -9.77 -5.10 -6.31
CA TYR A 113 -9.58 -3.79 -5.68
C TYR A 113 -8.37 -3.06 -6.23
N ILE A 114 -7.21 -3.72 -6.38
CA ILE A 114 -5.99 -3.09 -6.91
C ILE A 114 -6.23 -2.54 -8.30
N GLU A 115 -6.82 -3.35 -9.19
CA GLU A 115 -7.12 -2.94 -10.56
C GLU A 115 -8.13 -1.78 -10.60
N GLU A 116 -9.19 -1.81 -9.79
CA GLU A 116 -10.17 -0.72 -9.69
C GLU A 116 -9.51 0.60 -9.26
N VAL A 117 -8.64 0.57 -8.25
CA VAL A 117 -7.95 1.77 -7.77
C VAL A 117 -6.99 2.31 -8.83
N LEU A 118 -6.16 1.45 -9.43
CA LEU A 118 -5.20 1.85 -10.46
C LEU A 118 -5.90 2.45 -11.70
N ASP A 119 -7.01 1.86 -12.13
CA ASP A 119 -7.80 2.37 -13.26
C ASP A 119 -8.36 3.75 -12.96
N LYS A 120 -8.93 3.95 -11.77
CA LYS A 120 -9.51 5.23 -11.36
C LYS A 120 -8.49 6.33 -11.20
N LEU A 121 -7.29 6.00 -10.77
CA LEU A 121 -6.16 6.92 -10.67
C LEU A 121 -5.49 7.20 -12.03
N ASN A 122 -5.88 6.50 -13.10
CA ASN A 122 -5.21 6.50 -14.40
C ASN A 122 -3.74 6.05 -14.32
N LEU A 123 -3.42 5.18 -13.36
CA LEU A 123 -2.08 4.64 -13.14
C LEU A 123 -1.88 3.24 -13.71
N ARG A 124 -2.97 2.57 -14.17
CA ARG A 124 -2.91 1.16 -14.59
C ARG A 124 -1.86 0.90 -15.68
N GLU A 125 -1.80 1.75 -16.69
CA GLU A 125 -0.85 1.67 -17.80
C GLU A 125 0.61 1.95 -17.37
N LYS A 126 0.80 2.53 -16.18
CA LYS A 126 2.11 2.83 -15.61
C LYS A 126 2.62 1.73 -14.66
N ILE A 127 1.87 0.63 -14.51
CA ILE A 127 2.22 -0.52 -13.65
C ILE A 127 2.39 -1.75 -14.51
N ASP A 128 3.61 -2.28 -14.60
CA ASP A 128 3.93 -3.47 -15.42
C ASP A 128 3.37 -4.77 -14.81
N ARG A 129 3.31 -4.87 -13.48
CA ARG A 129 2.85 -6.07 -12.78
C ARG A 129 2.04 -5.74 -11.54
N VAL A 130 1.03 -6.55 -11.29
CA VAL A 130 0.24 -6.52 -10.06
C VAL A 130 0.44 -7.83 -9.31
N ARG A 131 0.68 -7.73 -8.02
CA ARG A 131 0.77 -8.87 -7.10
C ARG A 131 -0.17 -8.63 -5.92
N PRO A 132 -1.38 -9.21 -5.96
CA PRO A 132 -2.31 -9.16 -4.83
C PRO A 132 -1.83 -10.06 -3.70
N ILE A 133 -2.51 -9.93 -2.54
CA ILE A 133 -2.26 -10.83 -1.41
C ILE A 133 -2.58 -12.28 -1.79
N ILE A 134 -1.70 -13.19 -1.36
CA ILE A 134 -2.00 -14.61 -1.42
C ILE A 134 -2.86 -14.95 -0.20
N PRO A 135 -4.10 -15.45 -0.37
CA PRO A 135 -5.00 -15.72 0.75
C PRO A 135 -4.34 -16.59 1.84
N GLY A 136 -4.37 -16.11 3.08
CA GLY A 136 -3.80 -16.80 4.23
C GLY A 136 -2.27 -16.75 4.36
N LYS A 137 -1.56 -16.00 3.49
CA LYS A 137 -0.08 -15.97 3.47
C LYS A 137 0.53 -14.62 3.88
N GLY A 138 -0.11 -13.52 3.59
CA GLY A 138 0.41 -12.17 3.87
C GLY A 138 1.42 -11.65 2.84
N LYS A 139 1.84 -10.40 3.02
CA LYS A 139 2.67 -9.65 2.06
C LYS A 139 4.07 -10.25 1.87
N VAL A 140 4.67 -10.80 2.93
CA VAL A 140 5.99 -11.46 2.87
C VAL A 140 6.01 -12.54 1.79
N GLU A 141 5.02 -13.42 1.80
CA GLU A 141 4.91 -14.53 0.86
C GLU A 141 4.52 -14.06 -0.54
N SER A 142 3.63 -13.06 -0.64
CA SER A 142 3.23 -12.46 -1.93
C SER A 142 4.43 -11.84 -2.63
N LEU A 143 5.26 -11.09 -1.90
CA LEU A 143 6.51 -10.51 -2.42
C LEU A 143 7.52 -11.59 -2.80
N ALA A 144 7.72 -12.62 -1.95
CA ALA A 144 8.61 -13.73 -2.25
C ALA A 144 8.24 -14.41 -3.57
N ARG A 145 6.95 -14.64 -3.78
CA ARG A 145 6.44 -15.24 -5.01
C ARG A 145 6.66 -14.34 -6.21
N PHE A 146 6.43 -13.03 -6.07
CA PHE A 146 6.72 -12.06 -7.12
C PHE A 146 8.19 -12.10 -7.54
N LEU A 147 9.11 -12.05 -6.56
CA LEU A 147 10.55 -12.08 -6.82
C LEU A 147 11.00 -13.41 -7.47
N GLN A 148 10.37 -14.52 -7.10
CA GLN A 148 10.63 -15.80 -7.73
C GLN A 148 10.16 -15.85 -9.20
N ASP A 149 8.96 -15.33 -9.47
CA ASP A 149 8.34 -15.36 -10.80
C ASP A 149 9.07 -14.43 -11.79
N GLU A 150 9.42 -13.19 -11.35
CA GLU A 150 10.03 -12.18 -12.21
C GLU A 150 11.58 -12.26 -12.23
N ASN A 151 12.20 -12.88 -11.23
CA ASN A 151 13.65 -13.03 -11.05
C ASN A 151 14.45 -11.77 -11.41
N PRO A 152 14.20 -10.63 -10.71
CA PRO A 152 14.84 -9.36 -11.02
C PRO A 152 16.32 -9.36 -10.62
N GLU A 153 17.16 -8.66 -11.39
CA GLU A 153 18.56 -8.37 -11.01
C GLU A 153 18.65 -7.38 -9.86
N PHE A 154 17.64 -6.52 -9.74
CA PHE A 154 17.52 -5.50 -8.71
C PHE A 154 16.04 -5.27 -8.41
N ALA A 155 15.71 -5.20 -7.14
CA ALA A 155 14.38 -4.82 -6.67
C ALA A 155 14.47 -4.02 -5.37
N ILE A 156 13.57 -3.06 -5.22
CA ILE A 156 13.28 -2.39 -3.94
C ILE A 156 11.78 -2.42 -3.69
N LEU A 157 11.38 -2.36 -2.43
CA LEU A 157 10.00 -2.15 -2.02
C LEU A 157 9.83 -0.73 -1.49
N VAL A 158 8.80 -0.05 -1.96
CA VAL A 158 8.40 1.29 -1.52
C VAL A 158 7.03 1.15 -0.86
N GLY A 159 6.89 1.61 0.37
CA GLY A 159 5.64 1.46 1.13
C GLY A 159 5.61 2.35 2.36
N ASP A 160 4.48 2.36 3.06
CA ASP A 160 4.25 3.25 4.18
C ASP A 160 3.97 2.54 5.51
N ARG A 161 3.96 1.18 5.52
CA ARG A 161 3.64 0.41 6.71
C ARG A 161 4.76 -0.54 7.14
N CYS A 162 4.72 -0.95 8.41
CA CYS A 162 5.61 -1.98 8.95
C CYS A 162 5.51 -3.31 8.17
N TYR A 163 4.36 -3.63 7.60
CA TYR A 163 4.16 -4.84 6.77
C TYR A 163 5.01 -4.82 5.50
N ASP A 164 5.28 -3.64 4.95
CA ASP A 164 6.17 -3.45 3.80
C ASP A 164 7.61 -3.67 4.19
N PHE A 165 8.02 -3.06 5.30
CA PHE A 165 9.35 -3.28 5.87
C PHE A 165 9.60 -4.77 6.16
N GLU A 166 8.67 -5.44 6.83
CA GLU A 166 8.76 -6.87 7.13
C GLU A 166 8.89 -7.71 5.85
N ALA A 167 8.09 -7.38 4.83
CA ALA A 167 8.14 -8.07 3.55
C ALA A 167 9.49 -7.86 2.83
N ALA A 168 9.99 -6.63 2.79
CA ALA A 168 11.28 -6.31 2.19
C ALA A 168 12.43 -7.01 2.92
N GLN A 169 12.47 -6.91 4.26
CA GLN A 169 13.51 -7.53 5.10
C GLN A 169 13.53 -9.06 4.94
N ALA A 170 12.37 -9.72 5.00
CA ALA A 170 12.28 -11.17 4.85
C ALA A 170 12.77 -11.64 3.46
N ASN A 171 12.59 -10.81 2.44
CA ASN A 171 13.00 -11.10 1.07
C ASN A 171 14.36 -10.50 0.69
N ARG A 172 15.07 -9.84 1.63
CA ARG A 172 16.41 -9.29 1.47
C ARG A 172 16.53 -8.26 0.33
N ILE A 173 15.52 -7.43 0.18
CA ILE A 173 15.54 -6.27 -0.71
C ILE A 173 15.47 -4.99 0.13
N LEU A 174 15.90 -3.87 -0.44
CA LEU A 174 15.85 -2.57 0.21
C LEU A 174 14.40 -2.09 0.38
N PHE A 175 14.16 -1.39 1.49
CA PHE A 175 12.89 -0.76 1.79
C PHE A 175 13.02 0.77 1.80
N VAL A 176 12.14 1.44 1.05
CA VAL A 176 12.01 2.91 1.06
C VAL A 176 10.66 3.27 1.70
N ALA A 177 10.71 3.97 2.82
CA ALA A 177 9.52 4.35 3.56
C ALA A 177 8.89 5.64 3.03
N CYS A 178 7.59 5.62 2.75
CA CYS A 178 6.76 6.78 2.41
C CYS A 178 6.24 7.45 3.69
N LYS A 179 6.88 8.54 4.13
CA LYS A 179 6.47 9.28 5.34
C LYS A 179 5.16 10.06 5.17
N TYR A 180 4.71 10.23 3.95
CA TYR A 180 3.44 10.89 3.61
C TYR A 180 2.22 9.95 3.72
N GLY A 181 2.43 8.65 3.91
CA GLY A 181 1.39 7.63 3.96
C GLY A 181 0.61 7.54 5.27
N CYS A 182 0.08 6.36 5.53
CA CYS A 182 -0.77 6.07 6.70
C CYS A 182 0.02 5.53 7.91
N GLY A 183 1.27 5.10 7.69
CA GLY A 183 2.14 4.56 8.73
C GLY A 183 2.64 5.60 9.72
N THR A 184 2.97 5.14 10.91
CA THR A 184 3.53 6.00 11.96
C THR A 184 5.03 6.15 11.81
N GLU A 185 5.60 7.24 12.36
CA GLU A 185 7.07 7.41 12.41
C GLU A 185 7.78 6.22 13.07
N GLU A 186 7.14 5.60 14.08
CA GLU A 186 7.70 4.43 14.77
C GLU A 186 7.81 3.21 13.84
N GLU A 187 6.79 2.96 13.02
CA GLU A 187 6.80 1.86 12.04
C GLU A 187 7.90 2.03 10.99
N LEU A 188 8.23 3.27 10.65
CA LEU A 188 9.13 3.59 9.54
C LEU A 188 10.60 3.79 9.93
N LYS A 189 10.92 3.75 11.25
CA LYS A 189 12.30 3.98 11.75
C LYS A 189 13.35 3.01 11.22
N MET A 190 12.95 1.81 10.84
CA MET A 190 13.85 0.74 10.41
C MET A 190 14.07 0.71 8.90
N ALA A 191 13.48 1.64 8.14
CA ALA A 191 13.64 1.72 6.70
C ALA A 191 15.10 2.04 6.30
N ASP A 192 15.56 1.46 5.19
CA ASP A 192 16.88 1.77 4.62
C ASP A 192 16.94 3.22 4.14
N TYR A 193 15.85 3.69 3.56
CA TYR A 193 15.66 5.06 3.09
C TYR A 193 14.26 5.54 3.41
N SER A 194 14.03 6.86 3.34
CA SER A 194 12.68 7.43 3.49
C SER A 194 12.50 8.64 2.59
N ILE A 195 11.25 8.84 2.14
CA ILE A 195 10.83 9.95 1.29
C ILE A 195 9.62 10.67 1.91
N ASN A 196 9.57 12.00 1.75
CA ASN A 196 8.46 12.83 2.20
C ASN A 196 7.49 13.17 1.05
N GLU A 197 7.91 12.95 -0.20
CA GLU A 197 7.10 13.07 -1.39
C GLU A 197 7.56 12.07 -2.47
N PRO A 198 6.69 11.65 -3.39
CA PRO A 198 6.99 10.60 -4.38
C PRO A 198 8.23 10.89 -5.24
N ARG A 199 8.45 12.15 -5.62
CA ARG A 199 9.57 12.55 -6.49
C ARG A 199 10.95 12.30 -5.88
N GLU A 200 11.08 12.34 -4.55
CA GLU A 200 12.34 12.09 -3.84
C GLU A 200 12.89 10.67 -4.11
N LEU A 201 12.02 9.71 -4.47
CA LEU A 201 12.44 8.36 -4.85
C LEU A 201 13.48 8.35 -5.97
N LEU A 202 13.36 9.27 -6.92
CA LEU A 202 14.28 9.36 -8.07
C LEU A 202 15.71 9.75 -7.64
N ASP A 203 15.86 10.46 -6.54
CA ASP A 203 17.17 10.84 -6.00
C ASP A 203 17.74 9.72 -5.13
N ILE A 204 16.91 9.03 -4.34
CA ILE A 204 17.31 7.81 -3.62
C ILE A 204 17.87 6.76 -4.60
N LEU A 205 17.18 6.53 -5.73
CA LEU A 205 17.66 5.58 -6.74
C LEU A 205 19.02 5.96 -7.34
N LYS A 206 19.28 7.25 -7.57
CA LYS A 206 20.61 7.73 -8.02
C LYS A 206 21.70 7.43 -6.98
N GLU A 207 21.38 7.56 -5.70
CA GLU A 207 22.32 7.24 -4.62
C GLU A 207 22.61 5.73 -4.58
N ILE A 208 21.57 4.89 -4.60
CA ILE A 208 21.70 3.43 -4.62
C ILE A 208 22.53 2.97 -5.84
N GLU A 209 22.25 3.51 -7.03
CA GLU A 209 23.01 3.16 -8.24
C GLU A 209 24.48 3.53 -8.18
N LYS A 210 24.85 4.61 -7.47
CA LYS A 210 26.26 4.97 -7.25
C LYS A 210 26.96 3.96 -6.33
N ILE A 211 26.26 3.50 -5.29
CA ILE A 211 26.82 2.51 -4.35
C ILE A 211 27.05 1.17 -5.05
N LEU A 212 26.12 0.73 -5.90
CA LEU A 212 26.22 -0.55 -6.63
C LEU A 212 27.29 -0.57 -7.73
N LYS A 213 27.76 0.59 -8.19
CA LYS A 213 28.80 0.72 -9.22
C LYS A 213 30.23 0.76 -8.66
N ASN A 214 30.38 0.95 -7.34
CA ASN A 214 31.67 1.00 -6.64
C ASN A 214 31.99 -0.35 -5.99
#